data_7e98278d4b9e3a2e93bcd54e1cde946a
#
_entry.id   7e98278d4b9e3a2e93bcd54e1cde946a
#
_cell.length_a   1.000
_cell.length_b   1.000
_cell.length_c   1.000
_cell.angle_alpha   90.00
_cell.angle_beta   90.00
_cell.angle_gamma   90.00
#
_symmetry.space_group_name_H-M   'P 1'
#
loop_
_entity.id
_entity.type
_entity.pdbx_description
1 polymer ?
#
loop_
_entity_poly.entity_id
_entity_poly.type
_entity_poly.pdbx_seq_one_letter_code
_entity_poly.pdbx_strand_id
1 'polypeptide(L)'
;MNSPSTKLAAGVTFPEITLPKVAGGELSPAKQGGWRMLVVYRGMHCPLCKKYLDKLNELHPGYRDAGISVMAVSADPLEKAELQVSSQGLAFPVGYDLSVAQMLQLGLYVSEPRSPEETDRPFPEPGIFVINPDNQVQVIDVSNAPFARPDLAALLDGLKFIQAKDYPIRGTLRY
;
A
#
# COMPACT_ATOMS: atom_id res chain seq x y z
N MET A 1 -18.07 1.84 22.21
CA MET A 1 -16.59 1.93 22.35
C MET A 1 -15.97 1.40 21.06
N ASN A 2 -15.27 2.24 20.33
CA ASN A 2 -14.54 1.79 19.16
C ASN A 2 -13.33 0.99 19.65
N SER A 3 -13.28 -0.30 19.35
CA SER A 3 -12.08 -1.09 19.57
C SER A 3 -10.94 -0.44 18.80
N PRO A 4 -9.77 -0.22 19.40
CA PRO A 4 -8.64 0.30 18.68
C PRO A 4 -8.31 -0.65 17.53
N SER A 5 -8.07 -0.08 16.35
CA SER A 5 -7.62 -0.84 15.18
C SER A 5 -6.37 -1.62 15.56
N THR A 6 -6.44 -2.95 15.46
CA THR A 6 -5.28 -3.80 15.71
C THR A 6 -4.33 -3.70 14.54
N LYS A 7 -3.10 -3.24 14.77
CA LYS A 7 -2.08 -3.18 13.72
C LYS A 7 -1.69 -4.58 13.27
N LEU A 8 -1.44 -4.76 11.97
CA LEU A 8 -0.88 -5.99 11.46
C LEU A 8 0.51 -6.21 12.06
N ALA A 9 0.77 -7.44 12.49
CA ALA A 9 2.09 -7.80 12.99
C ALA A 9 3.01 -8.25 11.85
N ALA A 10 4.31 -8.00 12.00
CA ALA A 10 5.31 -8.59 11.12
C ALA A 10 5.28 -10.13 11.26
N GLY A 11 5.47 -10.83 10.16
CA GLY A 11 5.51 -12.29 10.13
C GLY A 11 4.15 -12.98 10.05
N VAL A 12 3.04 -12.27 10.19
CA VAL A 12 1.71 -12.88 10.00
C VAL A 12 1.43 -13.09 8.51
N THR A 13 0.54 -14.03 8.23
CA THR A 13 0.00 -14.20 6.88
C THR A 13 -0.75 -12.95 6.47
N PHE A 14 -0.45 -12.43 5.27
CA PHE A 14 -1.13 -11.24 4.77
C PHE A 14 -2.62 -11.53 4.56
N PRO A 15 -3.52 -10.64 5.01
CA PRO A 15 -4.96 -10.86 4.90
C PRO A 15 -5.44 -11.02 3.45
N GLU A 16 -6.42 -11.89 3.25
CA GLU A 16 -7.10 -12.00 1.96
C GLU A 16 -8.00 -10.79 1.74
N ILE A 17 -7.53 -9.88 0.92
CA ILE A 17 -8.33 -8.76 0.42
C ILE A 17 -8.33 -8.79 -1.10
N THR A 18 -9.47 -8.48 -1.69
CA THR A 18 -9.63 -8.38 -3.14
C THR A 18 -10.28 -7.04 -3.46
N LEU A 19 -9.73 -6.36 -4.43
CA LEU A 19 -10.11 -5.01 -4.81
C LEU A 19 -10.30 -4.94 -6.33
N PRO A 20 -11.25 -4.15 -6.82
CA PRO A 20 -11.28 -3.83 -8.23
C PRO A 20 -10.05 -2.98 -8.57
N LYS A 21 -9.57 -3.11 -9.79
CA LYS A 21 -8.44 -2.30 -10.28
C LYS A 21 -8.78 -1.54 -11.54
N VAL A 22 -8.09 -0.45 -11.74
CA VAL A 22 -8.18 0.35 -12.97
C VAL A 22 -7.79 -0.53 -14.15
N ALA A 23 -8.47 -0.35 -15.26
CA ALA A 23 -8.36 -1.15 -16.49
C ALA A 23 -8.98 -2.56 -16.40
N GLY A 24 -9.75 -2.82 -15.34
CA GLY A 24 -10.53 -4.06 -15.18
C GLY A 24 -9.81 -5.16 -14.44
N GLY A 25 -10.60 -6.13 -13.99
CA GLY A 25 -10.11 -7.25 -13.19
C GLY A 25 -9.94 -6.89 -11.72
N GLU A 26 -9.29 -7.78 -11.00
CA GLU A 26 -9.12 -7.70 -9.55
C GLU A 26 -7.65 -7.62 -9.16
N LEU A 27 -7.41 -6.97 -8.01
CA LEU A 27 -6.13 -6.88 -7.35
C LEU A 27 -6.25 -7.67 -6.03
N SER A 28 -5.48 -8.74 -5.91
CA SER A 28 -5.49 -9.62 -4.73
C SER A 28 -4.06 -9.87 -4.27
N PRO A 29 -3.51 -9.00 -3.39
CA PRO A 29 -2.12 -9.12 -2.98
C PRO A 29 -1.78 -10.48 -2.34
N ALA A 30 -2.70 -11.05 -1.55
CA ALA A 30 -2.49 -12.34 -0.89
C ALA A 30 -2.43 -13.53 -1.87
N LYS A 31 -3.07 -13.41 -3.03
CA LYS A 31 -3.14 -14.50 -4.02
C LYS A 31 -2.04 -14.42 -5.07
N GLN A 32 -1.37 -13.28 -5.19
CA GLN A 32 -0.28 -13.11 -6.11
C GLN A 32 0.99 -13.73 -5.54
N GLY A 33 1.75 -14.47 -6.35
CA GLY A 33 2.99 -15.12 -5.91
C GLY A 33 4.20 -14.17 -5.91
N GLY A 34 5.31 -14.63 -5.35
CA GLY A 34 6.57 -13.88 -5.31
C GLY A 34 6.58 -12.73 -4.30
N TRP A 35 7.55 -11.84 -4.42
CA TRP A 35 7.64 -10.62 -3.62
C TRP A 35 6.64 -9.58 -4.12
N ARG A 36 5.92 -8.95 -3.19
CA ARG A 36 4.89 -7.95 -3.49
C ARG A 36 5.00 -6.78 -2.55
N MET A 37 4.68 -5.60 -3.05
CA MET A 37 4.57 -4.39 -2.23
C MET A 37 3.24 -3.70 -2.52
N LEU A 38 2.41 -3.58 -1.49
CA LEU A 38 1.15 -2.83 -1.53
C LEU A 38 1.38 -1.46 -0.90
N VAL A 39 1.13 -0.42 -1.67
CA VAL A 39 1.21 0.98 -1.23
C VAL A 39 -0.20 1.54 -1.09
N VAL A 40 -0.60 1.86 0.12
CA VAL A 40 -1.89 2.50 0.41
C VAL A 40 -1.69 4.00 0.51
N TYR A 41 -2.47 4.77 -0.23
CA TYR A 41 -2.42 6.22 -0.24
C TYR A 41 -3.79 6.84 0.05
N ARG A 42 -3.80 8.11 0.45
CA ARG A 42 -5.00 8.80 0.91
C ARG A 42 -6.05 8.99 -0.19
N GLY A 43 -5.58 9.26 -1.42
CA GLY A 43 -6.43 9.49 -2.57
C GLY A 43 -5.94 10.65 -3.43
N MET A 44 -6.69 10.95 -4.48
CA MET A 44 -6.38 11.98 -5.46
C MET A 44 -6.36 13.40 -4.83
N HIS A 45 -7.09 13.59 -3.72
CA HIS A 45 -7.14 14.87 -2.99
C HIS A 45 -5.86 15.23 -2.24
N CYS A 46 -4.86 14.33 -2.20
CA CYS A 46 -3.64 14.48 -1.42
C CYS A 46 -2.44 14.80 -2.34
N PRO A 47 -1.95 16.07 -2.38
CA PRO A 47 -0.80 16.44 -3.22
C PRO A 47 0.48 15.69 -2.86
N LEU A 48 0.72 15.42 -1.58
CA LEU A 48 1.90 14.66 -1.13
C LEU A 48 1.84 13.21 -1.58
N CYS A 49 0.65 12.62 -1.63
CA CYS A 49 0.46 11.27 -2.16
C CYS A 49 0.74 11.22 -3.67
N LYS A 50 0.32 12.26 -4.40
CA LYS A 50 0.65 12.39 -5.82
C LYS A 50 2.16 12.37 -6.04
N LYS A 51 2.92 13.18 -5.30
CA LYS A 51 4.38 13.20 -5.38
C LYS A 51 5.00 11.86 -5.01
N TYR A 52 4.44 11.19 -4.01
CA TYR A 52 4.91 9.88 -3.57
C TYR A 52 4.70 8.81 -4.65
N LEU A 53 3.54 8.82 -5.31
CA LEU A 53 3.26 7.92 -6.44
C LEU A 53 4.14 8.23 -7.66
N ASP A 54 4.43 9.49 -7.93
CA ASP A 54 5.39 9.88 -8.99
C ASP A 54 6.76 9.28 -8.72
N LYS A 55 7.24 9.37 -7.48
CA LYS A 55 8.52 8.78 -7.08
C LYS A 55 8.50 7.26 -7.16
N LEU A 56 7.41 6.63 -6.75
CA LEU A 56 7.22 5.19 -6.88
C LEU A 56 7.26 4.77 -8.35
N ASN A 57 6.60 5.53 -9.21
CA ASN A 57 6.57 5.25 -10.64
C ASN A 57 7.96 5.39 -11.28
N GLU A 58 8.73 6.39 -10.87
CA GLU A 58 10.13 6.55 -11.29
C GLU A 58 10.99 5.35 -10.89
N LEU A 59 10.79 4.82 -9.68
CA LEU A 59 11.55 3.70 -9.13
C LEU A 59 10.97 2.33 -9.52
N HIS A 60 9.80 2.28 -10.13
CA HIS A 60 9.11 1.02 -10.45
C HIS A 60 9.97 0.04 -11.27
N PRO A 61 10.74 0.46 -12.29
CA PRO A 61 11.63 -0.47 -12.97
C PRO A 61 12.63 -1.16 -12.04
N GLY A 62 13.16 -0.45 -11.05
CA GLY A 62 14.07 -1.02 -10.05
C GLY A 62 13.41 -2.07 -9.17
N TYR A 63 12.18 -1.82 -8.73
CA TYR A 63 11.38 -2.81 -7.98
C TYR A 63 11.10 -4.04 -8.84
N ARG A 64 10.65 -3.84 -10.07
CA ARG A 64 10.39 -4.93 -11.01
C ARG A 64 11.65 -5.76 -11.27
N ASP A 65 12.79 -5.13 -11.50
CA ASP A 65 14.07 -5.82 -11.74
C ASP A 65 14.53 -6.62 -10.51
N ALA A 66 14.13 -6.18 -9.31
CA ALA A 66 14.33 -6.93 -8.06
C ALA A 66 13.29 -8.04 -7.84
N GLY A 67 12.38 -8.27 -8.79
CA GLY A 67 11.33 -9.29 -8.68
C GLY A 67 10.20 -8.92 -7.73
N ILE A 68 9.99 -7.63 -7.45
CA ILE A 68 8.96 -7.14 -6.53
C ILE A 68 7.80 -6.56 -7.34
N SER A 69 6.63 -7.19 -7.24
CA SER A 69 5.40 -6.68 -7.84
C SER A 69 4.85 -5.52 -7.01
N VAL A 70 4.77 -4.34 -7.60
CA VAL A 70 4.24 -3.13 -6.95
C VAL A 70 2.76 -2.95 -7.30
N MET A 71 1.97 -2.58 -6.31
CA MET A 71 0.57 -2.21 -6.48
C MET A 71 0.20 -1.10 -5.50
N ALA A 72 -0.72 -0.23 -5.90
CA ALA A 72 -1.19 0.86 -5.06
C ALA A 72 -2.71 0.83 -4.94
N VAL A 73 -3.26 1.36 -3.84
CA VAL A 73 -4.70 1.39 -3.60
C VAL A 73 -5.11 2.58 -2.74
N SER A 74 -6.28 3.12 -3.01
CA SER A 74 -6.96 4.09 -2.15
C SER A 74 -8.45 3.78 -2.02
N ALA A 75 -9.15 4.57 -1.22
CA ALA A 75 -10.61 4.50 -1.12
C ALA A 75 -11.32 5.25 -2.24
N ASP A 76 -10.60 5.90 -3.13
CA ASP A 76 -11.20 6.65 -4.24
C ASP A 76 -12.09 5.75 -5.11
N PRO A 77 -13.15 6.32 -5.69
CA PRO A 77 -13.93 5.63 -6.70
C PRO A 77 -13.17 5.50 -8.02
N LEU A 78 -13.67 4.67 -8.92
CA LEU A 78 -13.04 4.36 -10.20
C LEU A 78 -12.63 5.60 -10.98
N GLU A 79 -13.51 6.60 -11.09
CA GLU A 79 -13.26 7.80 -11.90
C GLU A 79 -12.01 8.58 -11.43
N LYS A 80 -11.86 8.71 -10.11
CA LYS A 80 -10.68 9.36 -9.53
C LYS A 80 -9.43 8.50 -9.71
N ALA A 81 -9.53 7.21 -9.51
CA ALA A 81 -8.41 6.28 -9.69
C ALA A 81 -7.93 6.25 -11.16
N GLU A 82 -8.86 6.21 -12.11
CA GLU A 82 -8.54 6.28 -13.55
C GLU A 82 -7.82 7.59 -13.90
N LEU A 83 -8.33 8.71 -13.40
CA LEU A 83 -7.71 10.02 -13.65
C LEU A 83 -6.30 10.10 -13.04
N GLN A 84 -6.10 9.53 -11.86
CA GLN A 84 -4.78 9.45 -11.22
C GLN A 84 -3.80 8.64 -12.08
N VAL A 85 -4.20 7.46 -12.52
CA VAL A 85 -3.38 6.59 -13.37
C VAL A 85 -3.01 7.28 -14.67
N SER A 86 -3.99 7.88 -15.36
CA SER A 86 -3.75 8.52 -16.66
C SER A 86 -2.93 9.79 -16.53
N SER A 87 -3.23 10.65 -15.55
CA SER A 87 -2.53 11.94 -15.40
C SER A 87 -1.08 11.79 -14.94
N GLN A 88 -0.77 10.77 -14.16
CA GLN A 88 0.59 10.48 -13.68
C GLN A 88 1.34 9.44 -14.50
N GLY A 89 0.67 8.76 -15.44
CA GLY A 89 1.28 7.68 -16.23
C GLY A 89 1.76 6.52 -15.36
N LEU A 90 0.98 6.13 -14.35
CA LEU A 90 1.36 5.06 -13.42
C LEU A 90 1.45 3.72 -14.14
N ALA A 91 2.61 3.06 -14.06
CA ALA A 91 2.89 1.80 -14.75
C ALA A 91 2.55 0.55 -13.92
N PHE A 92 2.24 0.70 -12.65
CA PHE A 92 1.85 -0.41 -11.77
C PHE A 92 0.32 -0.46 -11.60
N PRO A 93 -0.25 -1.62 -11.24
CA PRO A 93 -1.70 -1.74 -10.98
C PRO A 93 -2.16 -0.83 -9.84
N VAL A 94 -3.32 -0.21 -10.01
CA VAL A 94 -3.95 0.65 -9.02
C VAL A 94 -5.35 0.13 -8.71
N GLY A 95 -5.58 -0.24 -7.45
CA GLY A 95 -6.89 -0.60 -6.92
C GLY A 95 -7.67 0.63 -6.45
N TYR A 96 -8.98 0.50 -6.37
CA TYR A 96 -9.89 1.53 -5.92
C TYR A 96 -10.97 0.96 -5.00
N ASP A 97 -11.80 1.83 -4.44
CA ASP A 97 -12.89 1.45 -3.52
C ASP A 97 -12.43 0.61 -2.32
N LEU A 98 -11.24 0.89 -1.77
CA LEU A 98 -10.82 0.27 -0.51
C LEU A 98 -11.83 0.62 0.58
N SER A 99 -12.51 -0.38 1.13
CA SER A 99 -13.54 -0.18 2.14
C SER A 99 -12.95 0.10 3.53
N VAL A 100 -13.73 0.73 4.40
CA VAL A 100 -13.31 0.94 5.80
C VAL A 100 -13.02 -0.39 6.49
N ALA A 101 -13.81 -1.43 6.24
CA ALA A 101 -13.57 -2.76 6.79
C ALA A 101 -12.19 -3.32 6.35
N GLN A 102 -11.82 -3.15 5.09
CA GLN A 102 -10.51 -3.55 4.57
C GLN A 102 -9.37 -2.69 5.16
N MET A 103 -9.59 -1.38 5.30
CA MET A 103 -8.62 -0.49 5.97
C MET A 103 -8.33 -0.97 7.40
N LEU A 104 -9.37 -1.30 8.16
CA LEU A 104 -9.24 -1.80 9.52
C LEU A 104 -8.58 -3.19 9.56
N GLN A 105 -8.90 -4.06 8.62
CA GLN A 105 -8.27 -5.37 8.47
C GLN A 105 -6.76 -5.25 8.21
N LEU A 106 -6.35 -4.23 7.45
CA LEU A 106 -4.94 -3.90 7.22
C LEU A 106 -4.28 -3.16 8.40
N GLY A 107 -5.05 -2.80 9.41
CA GLY A 107 -4.54 -2.05 10.56
C GLY A 107 -4.16 -0.61 10.25
N LEU A 108 -4.75 -0.02 9.21
CA LEU A 108 -4.50 1.35 8.81
C LEU A 108 -5.16 2.36 9.76
N TYR A 109 -4.59 3.55 9.85
CA TYR A 109 -5.32 4.70 10.36
C TYR A 109 -6.32 5.16 9.31
N VAL A 110 -7.50 5.56 9.74
CA VAL A 110 -8.60 6.00 8.87
C VAL A 110 -9.02 7.39 9.28
N SER A 111 -9.16 8.28 8.32
CA SER A 111 -9.57 9.67 8.53
C SER A 111 -10.93 9.95 7.92
N GLU A 112 -11.69 10.81 8.60
CA GLU A 112 -12.88 11.43 8.04
C GLU A 112 -12.46 12.65 7.20
N PRO A 113 -13.17 12.96 6.09
CA PRO A 113 -12.94 14.20 5.38
C PRO A 113 -13.21 15.42 6.28
N ARG A 114 -12.36 16.43 6.19
CA ARG A 114 -12.57 17.71 6.89
C ARG A 114 -13.77 18.48 6.34
N SER A 115 -14.08 18.26 5.07
CA SER A 115 -15.19 18.86 4.36
C SER A 115 -15.50 18.07 3.09
N PRO A 116 -16.68 18.26 2.46
CA PRO A 116 -16.98 17.62 1.16
C PRO A 116 -16.01 18.00 0.04
N GLU A 117 -15.34 19.16 0.15
CA GLU A 117 -14.33 19.62 -0.82
C GLU A 117 -13.04 18.81 -0.75
N GLU A 118 -12.72 18.21 0.40
CA GLU A 118 -11.54 17.34 0.53
C GLU A 118 -11.75 16.01 -0.22
N THR A 119 -12.76 15.27 0.15
CA THR A 119 -13.23 14.07 -0.53
C THR A 119 -14.63 13.69 -0.02
N ASP A 120 -15.25 12.69 -0.64
CA ASP A 120 -16.65 12.33 -0.38
C ASP A 120 -16.83 11.20 0.63
N ARG A 121 -15.75 10.63 1.16
CA ARG A 121 -15.80 9.43 2.00
C ARG A 121 -14.61 9.33 2.96
N PRO A 122 -14.69 8.51 4.01
CA PRO A 122 -13.52 8.14 4.82
C PRO A 122 -12.42 7.55 3.95
N PHE A 123 -11.18 7.83 4.31
CA PHE A 123 -10.03 7.43 3.52
C PHE A 123 -8.90 6.90 4.41
N PRO A 124 -8.02 6.03 3.87
CA PRO A 124 -6.89 5.52 4.63
C PRO A 124 -5.79 6.57 4.74
N GLU A 125 -5.13 6.61 5.87
CA GLU A 125 -3.82 7.20 5.98
C GLU A 125 -2.76 6.24 5.42
N PRO A 126 -1.52 6.69 5.14
CA PRO A 126 -0.53 5.89 4.42
C PRO A 126 -0.19 4.55 5.05
N GLY A 127 0.00 3.55 4.21
CA GLY A 127 0.50 2.24 4.62
C GLY A 127 1.33 1.60 3.51
N ILE A 128 2.40 0.90 3.90
CA ILE A 128 3.21 0.07 3.01
C ILE A 128 3.32 -1.32 3.61
N PHE A 129 3.03 -2.32 2.80
CA PHE A 129 3.12 -3.72 3.17
C PHE A 129 3.98 -4.44 2.13
N VAL A 130 5.13 -4.97 2.57
CA VAL A 130 5.94 -5.85 1.74
C VAL A 130 5.64 -7.28 2.14
N ILE A 131 5.24 -8.09 1.16
CA ILE A 131 4.81 -9.46 1.35
C ILE A 131 5.82 -10.37 0.68
N ASN A 132 6.35 -11.34 1.43
CA ASN A 132 7.33 -12.29 0.92
C ASN A 132 6.66 -13.45 0.13
N PRO A 133 7.46 -14.31 -0.54
CA PRO A 133 6.89 -15.43 -1.30
C PRO A 133 6.08 -16.44 -0.46
N ASP A 134 6.28 -16.49 0.86
CA ASP A 134 5.50 -17.33 1.78
C ASP A 134 4.21 -16.64 2.25
N ASN A 135 3.83 -15.54 1.61
CA ASN A 135 2.64 -14.74 1.93
C ASN A 135 2.64 -14.15 3.35
N GLN A 136 3.82 -13.89 3.89
CA GLN A 136 3.99 -13.27 5.20
C GLN A 136 4.33 -11.79 5.06
N VAL A 137 3.89 -11.00 6.03
CA VAL A 137 4.26 -9.59 6.12
C VAL A 137 5.73 -9.47 6.51
N GLN A 138 6.56 -9.10 5.54
CA GLN A 138 8.01 -8.95 5.72
C GLN A 138 8.38 -7.59 6.28
N VAL A 139 7.82 -6.53 5.71
CA VAL A 139 8.01 -5.14 6.15
C VAL A 139 6.66 -4.46 6.20
N ILE A 140 6.44 -3.70 7.26
CA ILE A 140 5.22 -2.92 7.45
C ILE A 140 5.58 -1.51 7.91
N ASP A 141 4.97 -0.51 7.27
CA ASP A 141 5.01 0.88 7.69
C ASP A 141 3.60 1.44 7.60
N VAL A 142 3.08 1.95 8.72
CA VAL A 142 1.76 2.55 8.81
C VAL A 142 1.90 3.87 9.55
N SER A 143 1.47 4.96 8.92
CA SER A 143 1.53 6.29 9.52
C SER A 143 0.17 6.99 9.50
N ASN A 144 0.01 8.02 10.32
CA ASN A 144 -1.22 8.82 10.37
C ASN A 144 -1.08 10.19 9.68
N ALA A 145 -0.05 10.35 8.86
CA ALA A 145 0.20 11.60 8.17
C ALA A 145 0.84 11.36 6.80
N PRO A 146 0.47 12.12 5.76
CA PRO A 146 0.93 11.88 4.39
C PRO A 146 2.42 12.15 4.18
N PHE A 147 3.07 12.91 5.07
CA PHE A 147 4.51 13.20 5.00
C PHE A 147 5.37 12.21 5.79
N ALA A 148 4.77 11.34 6.61
CA ALA A 148 5.48 10.36 7.45
C ALA A 148 5.49 9.00 6.76
N ARG A 149 6.27 8.88 5.70
CA ARG A 149 6.41 7.67 4.90
C ARG A 149 7.88 7.38 4.62
N PRO A 150 8.28 6.10 4.44
CA PRO A 150 9.66 5.75 4.15
C PRO A 150 10.09 6.29 2.78
N ASP A 151 11.38 6.59 2.65
CA ASP A 151 12.01 6.87 1.36
C ASP A 151 11.97 5.60 0.49
N LEU A 152 11.40 5.72 -0.70
CA LEU A 152 11.17 4.56 -1.57
C LEU A 152 12.45 3.99 -2.18
N ALA A 153 13.48 4.79 -2.39
CA ALA A 153 14.77 4.32 -2.86
C ALA A 153 15.51 3.54 -1.77
N ALA A 154 15.52 4.06 -0.54
CA ALA A 154 16.09 3.37 0.61
C ALA A 154 15.35 2.06 0.91
N LEU A 155 14.03 2.05 0.77
CA LEU A 155 13.23 0.84 0.93
C LEU A 155 13.62 -0.22 -0.10
N LEU A 156 13.77 0.16 -1.37
CA LEU A 156 14.21 -0.75 -2.43
C LEU A 156 15.59 -1.37 -2.11
N ASP A 157 16.54 -0.56 -1.69
CA ASP A 157 17.88 -1.04 -1.31
C ASP A 157 17.81 -2.01 -0.13
N GLY A 158 16.97 -1.72 0.86
CA GLY A 158 16.73 -2.60 2.00
C GLY A 158 16.09 -3.93 1.59
N LEU A 159 15.15 -3.92 0.66
CA LEU A 159 14.51 -5.13 0.16
C LEU A 159 15.48 -5.99 -0.64
N LYS A 160 16.34 -5.39 -1.46
CA LYS A 160 17.41 -6.11 -2.16
C LYS A 160 18.37 -6.78 -1.17
N PHE A 161 18.71 -6.09 -0.08
CA PHE A 161 19.53 -6.66 1.00
C PHE A 161 18.84 -7.86 1.65
N ILE A 162 17.54 -7.75 1.98
CA ILE A 162 16.76 -8.86 2.55
C ILE A 162 16.78 -10.07 1.61
N GLN A 163 16.56 -9.87 0.31
CA GLN A 163 16.58 -10.93 -0.68
C GLN A 163 17.96 -11.58 -0.82
N ALA A 164 19.02 -10.78 -0.87
CA ALA A 164 20.38 -11.27 -1.09
C ALA A 164 20.94 -12.06 0.11
N LYS A 165 20.52 -11.70 1.32
CA LYS A 165 21.02 -12.30 2.58
C LYS A 165 20.06 -13.29 3.21
N ASP A 166 18.92 -13.54 2.60
CA ASP A 166 17.83 -14.30 3.22
C ASP A 166 17.57 -13.80 4.65
N TYR A 167 17.50 -12.48 4.78
CA TYR A 167 17.41 -11.81 6.08
C TYR A 167 16.07 -12.11 6.72
N PRO A 168 16.03 -12.50 8.01
CA PRO A 168 14.78 -12.92 8.64
C PRO A 168 13.81 -11.76 8.83
N ILE A 169 12.53 -12.08 8.92
CA ILE A 169 11.51 -11.10 9.32
C ILE A 169 11.84 -10.62 10.72
N ARG A 170 11.90 -9.31 10.90
CA ARG A 170 12.20 -8.70 12.20
C ARG A 170 10.93 -8.23 12.90
N GLY A 171 11.03 -7.98 14.22
CA GLY A 171 9.89 -7.49 15.00
C GLY A 171 8.86 -8.57 15.32
N THR A 172 9.27 -9.83 15.39
CA THR A 172 8.36 -10.97 15.60
C THR A 172 8.33 -11.48 17.04
N LEU A 173 9.13 -10.90 17.95
CA LEU A 173 9.10 -11.31 19.35
C LEU A 173 7.73 -10.97 19.96
N ARG A 174 7.14 -11.98 20.57
CA ARG A 174 5.87 -11.85 21.30
C ARG A 174 6.12 -12.20 22.76
N TYR A 175 5.49 -11.46 23.68
CA TYR A 175 5.58 -11.63 25.14
C TYR A 175 4.24 -11.37 25.81
#